data_a583fe898fca41b51a6292976d870216
#
_entry.id   a583fe898fca41b51a6292976d870216
#
_cell.length_a   1.000
_cell.length_b   1.000
_cell.length_c   1.000
_cell.angle_alpha   90.00
_cell.angle_beta   90.00
_cell.angle_gamma   90.00
#
_symmetry.space_group_name_H-M   'P 1'
#
loop_
_entity.id
_entity.type
_entity.pdbx_description
1 polymer ?
#
loop_
_entity_poly.entity_id
_entity_poly.type
_entity_poly.pdbx_seq_one_letter_code
_entity_poly.pdbx_strand_id
1 'polypeptide(L)'
;MLRIKRIYEPPSKEDGHRILVDRVWPRGFTKEEACVDEWRKDLAPSDSLRKWFGHDPKKWEEFRERYRRQLQKESKWSDLMAIAERAKRENVTLVFSAKDEKHNQAVALKEVIESLRPRGTEEE
;
A
#
# COMPACT_ATOMS: atom_id res chain seq x y z
N MET A 1 13.55 1.39 3.71
CA MET A 1 13.15 1.57 2.31
C MET A 1 11.73 1.06 2.09
N LEU A 2 10.90 1.82 1.41
CA LEU A 2 9.53 1.41 1.12
C LEU A 2 9.46 0.80 -0.28
N ARG A 3 8.91 -0.40 -0.36
CA ARG A 3 8.85 -1.19 -1.59
C ARG A 3 7.43 -1.69 -1.82
N ILE A 4 7.15 -2.12 -3.04
CA ILE A 4 5.90 -2.80 -3.37
C ILE A 4 6.23 -4.14 -4.01
N LYS A 5 5.32 -5.12 -3.85
CA LYS A 5 5.56 -6.47 -4.39
C LYS A 5 4.22 -7.19 -4.54
N ARG A 6 4.05 -7.92 -5.64
CA ARG A 6 2.87 -8.77 -5.78
C ARG A 6 2.99 -9.95 -4.82
N ILE A 7 1.85 -10.32 -4.23
CA ILE A 7 1.82 -11.45 -3.30
C ILE A 7 2.21 -12.78 -3.98
N TYR A 8 2.06 -12.83 -5.30
CA TYR A 8 2.40 -14.04 -6.07
C TYR A 8 3.88 -14.22 -6.29
N GLU A 9 4.69 -13.21 -6.02
CA GLU A 9 6.14 -13.34 -6.05
C GLU A 9 6.62 -13.93 -4.73
N PRO A 10 7.64 -14.80 -4.77
CA PRO A 10 8.11 -15.44 -3.54
C PRO A 10 8.59 -14.43 -2.50
N PRO A 11 8.25 -14.65 -1.22
CA PRO A 11 8.78 -13.81 -0.15
C PRO A 11 10.30 -13.89 -0.08
N SER A 12 10.94 -12.81 0.33
CA SER A 12 12.37 -12.78 0.53
C SER A 12 12.71 -11.98 1.79
N LYS A 13 13.93 -12.18 2.28
CA LYS A 13 14.41 -11.45 3.45
C LYS A 13 14.45 -9.94 3.21
N GLU A 14 14.72 -9.55 1.97
CA GLU A 14 14.81 -8.14 1.62
C GLU A 14 13.46 -7.43 1.68
N ASP A 15 12.37 -8.18 1.72
CA ASP A 15 11.04 -7.57 1.85
C ASP A 15 10.89 -6.86 3.19
N GLY A 16 11.57 -7.34 4.22
CA GLY A 16 11.44 -6.78 5.55
C GLY A 16 10.04 -6.97 6.11
N HIS A 17 9.45 -5.91 6.64
CA HIS A 17 8.11 -5.95 7.18
C HIS A 17 7.10 -5.94 6.02
N ARG A 18 6.29 -6.98 5.90
CA ARG A 18 5.35 -7.14 4.79
C ARG A 18 3.93 -6.77 5.22
N ILE A 19 3.35 -5.81 4.51
CA ILE A 19 2.01 -5.31 4.82
C ILE A 19 1.10 -5.53 3.62
N LEU A 20 0.08 -6.37 3.77
CA LEU A 20 -0.90 -6.57 2.71
C LEU A 20 -1.88 -5.40 2.71
N VAL A 21 -2.02 -4.74 1.56
CA VAL A 21 -2.86 -3.56 1.43
C VAL A 21 -4.07 -3.78 0.51
N ASP A 22 -4.44 -5.02 0.30
CA ASP A 22 -5.67 -5.38 -0.40
C ASP A 22 -6.85 -5.31 0.56
N ARG A 23 -8.02 -4.95 0.04
CA ARG A 23 -9.23 -4.94 0.85
C ARG A 23 -9.77 -6.33 1.07
N VAL A 24 -9.59 -7.21 0.08
CA VAL A 24 -10.05 -8.59 0.12
C VAL A 24 -8.85 -9.50 0.18
N TRP A 25 -8.93 -10.54 1.02
CA TRP A 25 -7.84 -11.51 1.14
C TRP A 25 -7.59 -12.19 -0.20
N PRO A 26 -6.33 -12.29 -0.65
CA PRO A 26 -6.00 -12.87 -1.95
C PRO A 26 -6.37 -14.35 -2.04
N ARG A 27 -6.93 -14.75 -3.17
CA ARG A 27 -7.30 -16.13 -3.40
C ARG A 27 -6.07 -17.03 -3.45
N GLY A 28 -6.22 -18.21 -2.86
CA GLY A 28 -5.21 -19.25 -2.96
C GLY A 28 -4.08 -19.14 -1.95
N PHE A 29 -4.17 -18.23 -1.00
CA PHE A 29 -3.13 -18.07 0.00
C PHE A 29 -3.66 -18.34 1.40
N THR A 30 -2.98 -19.20 2.14
CA THR A 30 -3.16 -19.29 3.57
C THR A 30 -2.36 -18.16 4.21
N LYS A 31 -2.57 -17.93 5.51
CA LYS A 31 -1.79 -16.93 6.23
C LYS A 31 -0.30 -17.24 6.16
N GLU A 32 0.05 -18.50 6.31
CA GLU A 32 1.44 -18.95 6.28
C GLU A 32 2.07 -18.72 4.92
N GLU A 33 1.33 -19.04 3.85
CA GLU A 33 1.84 -18.86 2.50
C GLU A 33 2.01 -17.40 2.11
N ALA A 34 1.12 -16.54 2.60
CA ALA A 34 1.18 -15.11 2.28
C ALA A 34 2.38 -14.44 2.93
N CYS A 35 2.84 -14.95 4.05
CA CYS A 35 3.99 -14.40 4.77
C CYS A 35 3.88 -12.90 5.01
N VAL A 36 2.67 -12.42 5.35
CA VAL A 36 2.49 -10.99 5.65
C VAL A 36 2.48 -10.80 7.16
N ASP A 37 3.10 -9.73 7.60
CA ASP A 37 3.15 -9.38 9.01
C ASP A 37 1.88 -8.67 9.45
N GLU A 38 1.26 -7.94 8.53
CA GLU A 38 0.00 -7.24 8.79
C GLU A 38 -0.89 -7.29 7.57
N TRP A 39 -2.18 -7.36 7.81
CA TRP A 39 -3.18 -7.12 6.77
C TRP A 39 -3.90 -5.83 7.11
N ARG A 40 -3.59 -4.77 6.37
CA ARG A 40 -4.13 -3.44 6.63
C ARG A 40 -5.22 -3.11 5.61
N LYS A 41 -6.33 -3.84 5.68
CA LYS A 41 -7.45 -3.57 4.79
C LYS A 41 -8.06 -2.19 5.03
N ASP A 42 -7.83 -1.63 6.22
CA ASP A 42 -8.27 -0.28 6.55
C ASP A 42 -7.53 0.80 5.75
N LEU A 43 -6.39 0.46 5.18
CA LEU A 43 -5.62 1.38 4.32
C LEU A 43 -5.95 1.18 2.84
N ALA A 44 -6.74 0.17 2.50
CA ALA A 44 -7.09 -0.10 1.11
C ALA A 44 -8.20 0.85 0.63
N PRO A 45 -8.36 1.01 -0.69
CA PRO A 45 -9.48 1.80 -1.21
C PRO A 45 -10.81 1.20 -0.78
N SER A 46 -11.83 2.04 -0.63
CA SER A 46 -13.18 1.56 -0.31
C SER A 46 -13.67 0.63 -1.43
N ASP A 47 -14.67 -0.20 -1.11
CA ASP A 47 -15.26 -1.08 -2.11
C ASP A 47 -15.80 -0.30 -3.30
N SER A 48 -16.46 0.83 -3.05
CA SER A 48 -17.00 1.63 -4.14
C SER A 48 -15.89 2.20 -5.03
N LEU A 49 -14.81 2.69 -4.42
CA LEU A 49 -13.68 3.23 -5.18
C LEU A 49 -12.98 2.14 -5.98
N ARG A 50 -12.77 0.98 -5.35
CA ARG A 50 -12.15 -0.17 -6.00
C ARG A 50 -12.96 -0.62 -7.21
N LYS A 51 -14.26 -0.73 -7.05
CA LYS A 51 -15.16 -1.17 -8.14
C LYS A 51 -15.21 -0.13 -9.25
N TRP A 52 -15.26 1.14 -8.89
CA TRP A 52 -15.27 2.21 -9.90
C TRP A 52 -13.99 2.19 -10.73
N PHE A 53 -12.85 2.00 -10.07
CA PHE A 53 -11.57 1.95 -10.80
C PHE A 53 -11.51 0.75 -11.74
N GLY A 54 -11.90 -0.44 -11.26
CA GLY A 54 -12.00 -1.64 -12.10
C GLY A 54 -10.73 -1.99 -12.87
N HIS A 55 -9.57 -1.64 -12.35
CA HIS A 55 -8.28 -1.88 -13.00
C HIS A 55 -8.17 -1.19 -14.36
N ASP A 56 -8.90 -0.10 -14.57
CA ASP A 56 -8.87 0.64 -15.83
C ASP A 56 -7.77 1.73 -15.77
N PRO A 57 -6.68 1.56 -16.55
CA PRO A 57 -5.59 2.55 -16.51
C PRO A 57 -6.02 3.95 -16.91
N LYS A 58 -7.11 4.10 -17.67
CA LYS A 58 -7.62 5.41 -18.06
C LYS A 58 -8.15 6.19 -16.86
N LYS A 59 -8.53 5.48 -15.81
CA LYS A 59 -9.06 6.09 -14.58
C LYS A 59 -7.98 6.31 -13.54
N TRP A 60 -6.74 6.02 -13.87
CA TRP A 60 -5.63 6.01 -12.89
C TRP A 60 -5.46 7.34 -12.16
N GLU A 61 -5.41 8.44 -12.91
CA GLU A 61 -5.18 9.75 -12.29
C GLU A 61 -6.30 10.13 -11.32
N GLU A 62 -7.53 9.89 -11.73
CA GLU A 62 -8.68 10.19 -10.86
C GLU A 62 -8.74 9.23 -9.68
N PHE A 63 -8.38 7.97 -9.90
CA PHE A 63 -8.30 6.99 -8.82
C PHE A 63 -7.31 7.45 -7.74
N ARG A 64 -6.14 7.88 -8.14
CA ARG A 64 -5.11 8.35 -7.21
C ARG A 64 -5.62 9.51 -6.36
N GLU A 65 -6.29 10.47 -6.98
CA GLU A 65 -6.85 11.62 -6.27
C GLU A 65 -7.93 11.21 -5.28
N ARG A 66 -8.85 10.35 -5.73
CA ARG A 66 -9.95 9.89 -4.88
C ARG A 66 -9.44 9.08 -3.70
N TYR A 67 -8.45 8.24 -3.94
CA TYR A 67 -7.87 7.41 -2.89
C TYR A 67 -7.15 8.27 -1.85
N ARG A 68 -6.39 9.26 -2.31
CA ARG A 68 -5.72 10.19 -1.39
C ARG A 68 -6.76 10.93 -0.52
N ARG A 69 -7.83 11.39 -1.11
CA ARG A 69 -8.89 12.06 -0.37
C ARG A 69 -9.56 11.14 0.64
N GLN A 70 -9.76 9.88 0.26
CA GLN A 70 -10.33 8.89 1.19
C GLN A 70 -9.42 8.72 2.41
N LEU A 71 -8.14 8.54 2.19
CA LEU A 71 -7.18 8.35 3.28
C LEU A 71 -7.15 9.57 4.20
N GLN A 72 -7.23 10.76 3.62
CA GLN A 72 -7.23 11.99 4.38
C GLN A 72 -8.51 12.12 5.19
N LYS A 73 -9.65 11.86 4.57
CA LYS A 73 -10.96 11.95 5.22
C LYS A 73 -11.08 10.93 6.37
N GLU A 74 -10.49 9.76 6.20
CA GLU A 74 -10.52 8.72 7.23
C GLU A 74 -9.42 8.88 8.27
N SER A 75 -8.68 9.98 8.20
CA SER A 75 -7.63 10.31 9.17
C SER A 75 -6.54 9.26 9.27
N LYS A 76 -6.10 8.75 8.11
CA LYS A 76 -5.08 7.69 8.08
C LYS A 76 -3.65 8.22 8.06
N TRP A 77 -3.47 9.54 8.08
CA TRP A 77 -2.14 10.15 7.99
C TRP A 77 -1.17 9.65 9.05
N SER A 78 -1.64 9.50 10.30
CA SER A 78 -0.73 9.03 11.36
C SER A 78 -0.29 7.58 11.12
N ASP A 79 -1.18 6.74 10.60
CA ASP A 79 -0.81 5.37 10.24
C ASP A 79 0.22 5.35 9.12
N LEU A 80 0.02 6.21 8.12
CA LEU A 80 0.95 6.29 6.99
C LEU A 80 2.29 6.87 7.42
N MET A 81 2.28 7.83 8.32
CA MET A 81 3.52 8.38 8.88
C MET A 81 4.30 7.32 9.64
N ALA A 82 3.59 6.45 10.38
CA ALA A 82 4.25 5.37 11.11
C ALA A 82 4.95 4.41 10.14
N ILE A 83 4.32 4.13 9.00
CA ILE A 83 4.93 3.30 7.96
C ILE A 83 6.17 3.99 7.39
N ALA A 84 6.06 5.29 7.11
CA ALA A 84 7.19 6.07 6.60
C ALA A 84 8.37 6.05 7.58
N GLU A 85 8.10 6.22 8.88
CA GLU A 85 9.12 6.18 9.91
C GLU A 85 9.79 4.82 9.97
N ARG A 86 9.00 3.75 9.90
CA ARG A 86 9.54 2.40 9.93
C ARG A 86 10.43 2.15 8.72
N ALA A 87 10.02 2.62 7.56
CA ALA A 87 10.78 2.43 6.32
C ALA A 87 12.13 3.15 6.32
N LYS A 88 12.33 4.10 7.21
CA LYS A 88 13.63 4.75 7.38
C LYS A 88 14.62 3.84 8.08
N ARG A 89 14.13 2.91 8.89
CA ARG A 89 14.98 2.05 9.72
C ARG A 89 15.12 0.63 9.15
N GLU A 90 14.18 0.19 8.32
CA GLU A 90 14.20 -1.15 7.77
C GLU A 90 13.42 -1.17 6.47
N ASN A 91 13.48 -2.27 5.76
CA ASN A 91 12.65 -2.44 4.56
C ASN A 91 11.22 -2.71 4.96
N VAL A 92 10.30 -2.04 4.27
CA VAL A 92 8.87 -2.28 4.40
C VAL A 92 8.33 -2.51 3.00
N THR A 93 7.56 -3.58 2.82
CA THR A 93 7.00 -3.92 1.51
C THR A 93 5.49 -3.91 1.58
N LEU A 94 4.87 -3.11 0.73
CA LEU A 94 3.43 -3.12 0.56
C LEU A 94 3.10 -4.23 -0.43
N VAL A 95 2.33 -5.21 0.02
CA VAL A 95 2.02 -6.41 -0.75
C VAL A 95 0.61 -6.27 -1.33
N PHE A 96 0.44 -6.66 -2.59
CA PHE A 96 -0.83 -6.54 -3.30
C PHE A 96 -1.03 -7.71 -4.26
N SER A 97 -2.28 -7.93 -4.70
CA SER A 97 -2.58 -9.05 -5.60
C SER A 97 -2.84 -8.65 -7.06
N ALA A 98 -3.07 -7.37 -7.34
CA ALA A 98 -3.37 -6.91 -8.69
C ALA A 98 -2.31 -7.34 -9.70
N LYS A 99 -2.74 -7.64 -10.93
CA LYS A 99 -1.82 -8.04 -12.00
C LYS A 99 -1.05 -6.86 -12.57
N ASP A 100 -1.70 -5.70 -12.65
CA ASP A 100 -1.07 -4.48 -13.18
C ASP A 100 -0.16 -3.91 -12.10
N GLU A 101 1.14 -4.00 -12.32
CA GLU A 101 2.12 -3.57 -11.33
C GLU A 101 2.35 -2.07 -11.34
N LYS A 102 1.79 -1.35 -12.30
CA LYS A 102 1.95 0.11 -12.40
C LYS A 102 0.73 0.88 -11.93
N HIS A 103 -0.45 0.30 -12.03
CA HIS A 103 -1.71 0.97 -11.74
C HIS A 103 -2.50 0.18 -10.70
N ASN A 104 -2.04 0.23 -9.46
CA ASN A 104 -2.71 -0.47 -8.37
C ASN A 104 -2.63 0.36 -7.09
N GLN A 105 -3.41 -0.05 -6.08
CA GLN A 105 -3.50 0.71 -4.84
C GLN A 105 -2.16 0.77 -4.09
N ALA A 106 -1.30 -0.23 -4.22
CA ALA A 106 -0.01 -0.20 -3.52
C ALA A 106 0.90 0.89 -4.10
N VAL A 107 0.87 1.07 -5.43
CA VAL A 107 1.62 2.16 -6.07
C VAL A 107 1.12 3.51 -5.57
N ALA A 108 -0.20 3.70 -5.56
CA ALA A 108 -0.79 4.95 -5.11
C ALA A 108 -0.50 5.21 -3.64
N LEU A 109 -0.60 4.17 -2.81
CA LEU A 109 -0.33 4.28 -1.38
C LEU A 109 1.13 4.62 -1.11
N LYS A 110 2.04 3.99 -1.83
CA LYS A 110 3.46 4.29 -1.72
C LYS A 110 3.73 5.76 -2.03
N GLU A 111 3.11 6.28 -3.08
CA GLU A 111 3.26 7.69 -3.43
C GLU A 111 2.79 8.61 -2.31
N VAL A 112 1.64 8.28 -1.71
CA VAL A 112 1.12 9.08 -0.60
C VAL A 112 2.08 9.03 0.58
N ILE A 113 2.53 7.83 0.96
CA ILE A 113 3.45 7.68 2.09
C ILE A 113 4.74 8.45 1.86
N GLU A 114 5.28 8.38 0.65
CA GLU A 114 6.53 9.07 0.33
C GLU A 114 6.37 10.58 0.28
N SER A 115 5.15 11.06 0.07
CA SER A 115 4.88 12.50 0.11
C SER A 115 4.81 13.04 1.54
N LEU A 116 4.64 12.15 2.52
CA LEU A 116 4.57 12.52 3.93
C LEU A 116 5.98 12.47 4.51
N ARG A 117 6.55 13.64 4.78
CA ARG A 117 7.90 13.68 5.32
C ARG A 117 7.88 13.58 6.83
N PRO A 118 8.54 12.57 7.40
CA PRO A 118 8.65 12.48 8.85
C PRO A 118 9.35 13.70 9.41
N ARG A 119 8.96 14.07 10.62
CA ARG A 119 9.58 15.21 11.31
C ARG A 119 11.09 15.03 11.44
N GLY A 120 11.82 16.10 11.23
CA GLY A 120 13.26 16.08 11.30
C GLY A 120 13.94 15.82 9.98
N THR A 121 13.23 15.27 9.00
CA THR A 121 13.80 14.97 7.70
C THR A 121 13.96 16.23 6.86
N GLU A 122 12.99 17.10 6.91
CA GLU A 122 13.00 18.32 6.12
C GLU A 122 13.84 19.44 6.71
N GLU A 123 14.43 19.22 7.85
CA GLU A 123 15.29 20.21 8.48
C GLU A 123 16.73 20.12 8.03
N GLU A 124 17.03 19.15 7.23
CA GLU A 124 18.39 18.94 6.73
C GLU A 124 18.77 19.77 5.50
#